data_604e131214d2817bdc18b21e783e169a
#
_entry.id   604e131214d2817bdc18b21e783e169a
#
_cell.length_a   1.000
_cell.length_b   1.000
_cell.length_c   1.000
_cell.angle_alpha   90.00
_cell.angle_beta   90.00
_cell.angle_gamma   90.00
#
_symmetry.space_group_name_H-M   'P 1'
#
loop_
_entity.id
_entity.type
_entity.pdbx_description
1 polymer ?
#
loop_
_entity_poly.entity_id
_entity_poly.type
_entity_poly.pdbx_seq_one_letter_code
_entity_poly.pdbx_strand_id
1 'polypeptide(L)'
;MDERKFSEYLDINSKKYIQDKYSMSLRELTTMYQNSEINLIPIYQRLFRWTGEQASKLIESILLGIPLPPIFVSVRNGKWEVIDGVQRISSILWFYGKLSDEKHKKPLTLNNLEILKELNGKTYNQLKKEYSNSLFKFFDIKRIDINLLVSENVESEYTLFNRLNTGGISLSAQEIRNFLISKLDNEFYEEIKTFKDSDLCKNVLTVSDKQISEDYRSELIIYASIIINNDIDFEGKKGIEIFKNVAKNNYLSRDRFIDLCITEVLKNDKAIKNIQSIMNLFEIIHRQVPIKPFANGRKFSPFLYICVISFMHKHISENINLPEVMNRIQNDERYMKKANRGSNVVDQFISGIEIGRNI
;
A
#
# COMPACT_ATOMS: atom_id res chain seq x y z
N MET A 1 -33.65 3.38 12.58
CA MET A 1 -32.90 4.06 13.68
C MET A 1 -33.59 5.39 13.88
N ASP A 2 -33.98 5.73 15.10
CA ASP A 2 -34.57 7.05 15.38
C ASP A 2 -33.49 8.15 15.33
N GLU A 3 -33.91 9.42 15.26
CA GLU A 3 -33.02 10.58 15.06
C GLU A 3 -32.01 10.75 16.19
N ARG A 4 -32.40 10.45 17.44
CA ARG A 4 -31.51 10.54 18.60
C ARG A 4 -30.40 9.50 18.51
N LYS A 5 -30.72 8.25 18.20
CA LYS A 5 -29.75 7.18 18.01
C LYS A 5 -28.85 7.45 16.81
N PHE A 6 -29.39 8.07 15.77
CA PHE A 6 -28.60 8.48 14.61
C PHE A 6 -27.59 9.58 14.98
N SER A 7 -28.02 10.58 15.73
CA SER A 7 -27.14 11.66 16.20
C SER A 7 -26.04 11.13 17.12
N GLU A 8 -26.38 10.27 18.09
CA GLU A 8 -25.40 9.61 18.97
C GLU A 8 -24.41 8.76 18.18
N TYR A 9 -24.89 8.02 17.17
CA TYR A 9 -24.04 7.22 16.28
C TYR A 9 -23.06 8.08 15.48
N LEU A 10 -23.52 9.23 14.95
CA LEU A 10 -22.66 10.17 14.25
C LEU A 10 -21.63 10.81 15.17
N ASP A 11 -22.04 11.23 16.38
CA ASP A 11 -21.15 11.87 17.35
C ASP A 11 -20.03 10.92 17.79
N ILE A 12 -20.35 9.67 18.10
CA ILE A 12 -19.34 8.65 18.45
C ILE A 12 -18.35 8.42 17.30
N ASN A 13 -18.85 8.32 16.06
CA ASN A 13 -17.97 8.01 14.92
C ASN A 13 -17.18 9.22 14.44
N SER A 14 -17.71 10.44 14.57
CA SER A 14 -16.98 11.66 14.18
C SER A 14 -15.81 11.94 15.12
N LYS A 15 -15.91 11.64 16.40
CA LYS A 15 -14.83 11.81 17.38
C LYS A 15 -13.59 10.97 17.10
N LYS A 16 -13.72 9.92 16.28
CA LYS A 16 -12.56 9.11 15.84
C LYS A 16 -11.61 9.87 14.91
N TYR A 17 -12.04 11.02 14.39
CA TYR A 17 -11.31 11.80 13.40
C TYR A 17 -11.18 13.26 13.88
N ILE A 18 -10.13 13.54 14.63
CA ILE A 18 -9.80 14.91 15.02
C ILE A 18 -8.96 15.54 13.91
N GLN A 19 -9.42 16.66 13.41
CA GLN A 19 -8.70 17.44 12.41
C GLN A 19 -8.31 18.77 12.99
N ASP A 20 -7.03 19.12 12.90
CA ASP A 20 -6.53 20.46 13.13
C ASP A 20 -5.95 21.01 11.82
N LYS A 21 -6.06 22.33 11.63
CA LYS A 21 -5.56 23.04 10.44
C LYS A 21 -4.40 23.93 10.80
N TYR A 22 -3.33 23.73 10.10
CA TYR A 22 -2.12 24.50 10.27
C TYR A 22 -1.64 25.02 8.92
N SER A 23 -1.20 26.28 8.85
CA SER A 23 -0.67 26.88 7.64
C SER A 23 0.76 27.32 7.88
N MET A 24 1.72 26.72 7.17
CA MET A 24 3.14 26.98 7.35
C MET A 24 3.82 27.45 6.06
N SER A 25 4.92 28.18 6.21
CA SER A 25 5.74 28.58 5.07
C SER A 25 6.52 27.40 4.49
N LEU A 26 6.84 27.46 3.19
CA LEU A 26 7.68 26.44 2.55
C LEU A 26 9.07 26.34 3.19
N ARG A 27 9.58 27.46 3.71
CA ARG A 27 10.85 27.48 4.43
C ARG A 27 10.76 26.72 5.75
N GLU A 28 9.69 26.90 6.51
CA GLU A 28 9.42 26.20 7.77
C GLU A 28 9.27 24.68 7.50
N LEU A 29 8.46 24.31 6.52
CA LEU A 29 8.30 22.92 6.07
C LEU A 29 9.66 22.27 5.75
N THR A 30 10.52 23.00 5.03
CA THR A 30 11.86 22.51 4.67
C THR A 30 12.75 22.35 5.90
N THR A 31 12.66 23.24 6.87
CA THR A 31 13.41 23.17 8.13
C THR A 31 12.96 21.96 8.95
N MET A 32 11.67 21.72 9.10
CA MET A 32 11.12 20.57 9.80
C MET A 32 11.57 19.25 9.15
N TYR A 33 11.61 19.20 7.82
CA TYR A 33 12.14 18.02 7.11
C TYR A 33 13.62 17.80 7.41
N GLN A 34 14.44 18.85 7.37
CA GLN A 34 15.88 18.74 7.66
C GLN A 34 16.17 18.31 9.10
N ASN A 35 15.30 18.70 10.05
CA ASN A 35 15.37 18.28 11.45
C ASN A 35 14.78 16.87 11.70
N SER A 36 14.33 16.16 10.67
CA SER A 36 13.66 14.86 10.81
C SER A 36 12.36 14.90 11.64
N GLU A 37 11.68 16.04 11.68
CA GLU A 37 10.39 16.25 12.32
C GLU A 37 9.23 15.84 11.39
N ILE A 38 9.48 15.86 10.06
CA ILE A 38 8.54 15.38 9.04
C ILE A 38 9.14 14.16 8.35
N ASN A 39 8.40 13.06 8.35
CA ASN A 39 8.72 11.85 7.59
C ASN A 39 7.91 11.84 6.28
N LEU A 40 8.61 11.94 5.14
CA LEU A 40 8.01 11.86 3.80
C LEU A 40 7.87 10.43 3.30
N ILE A 41 8.67 9.53 3.86
CA ILE A 41 8.70 8.13 3.48
C ILE A 41 8.21 7.35 4.70
N PRO A 42 6.91 7.33 4.96
CA PRO A 42 6.38 6.24 5.73
C PRO A 42 6.80 4.98 4.99
N ILE A 43 7.17 3.96 5.74
CA ILE A 43 7.71 2.67 5.30
C ILE A 43 6.95 2.05 4.11
N TYR A 44 5.70 2.46 3.90
CA TYR A 44 4.72 1.92 2.96
C TYR A 44 4.51 2.74 1.67
N GLN A 45 5.08 3.95 1.54
CA GLN A 45 4.91 4.75 0.32
C GLN A 45 6.08 4.54 -0.63
N ARG A 46 5.75 4.42 -1.92
CA ARG A 46 6.75 4.41 -2.98
C ARG A 46 7.45 5.76 -3.05
N LEU A 47 8.72 5.68 -3.43
CA LEU A 47 9.60 6.80 -3.72
C LEU A 47 8.91 7.88 -4.58
N PHE A 48 9.40 9.11 -4.48
CA PHE A 48 9.04 10.22 -5.33
C PHE A 48 8.99 9.84 -6.82
N ARG A 49 7.85 10.05 -7.48
CA ARG A 49 7.56 9.57 -8.84
C ARG A 49 7.38 10.68 -9.87
N TRP A 50 7.14 11.90 -9.41
CA TRP A 50 6.92 12.99 -10.34
C TRP A 50 8.14 13.24 -11.19
N THR A 51 7.89 13.48 -12.47
CA THR A 51 8.94 13.91 -13.42
C THR A 51 9.40 15.33 -13.10
N GLY A 52 10.55 15.72 -13.62
CA GLY A 52 11.01 17.11 -13.51
C GLY A 52 10.00 18.12 -14.05
N GLU A 53 9.24 17.77 -15.08
CA GLU A 53 8.18 18.61 -15.63
C GLU A 53 7.02 18.78 -14.65
N GLN A 54 6.52 17.70 -14.06
CA GLN A 54 5.43 17.76 -13.07
C GLN A 54 5.85 18.56 -11.83
N ALA A 55 7.07 18.34 -11.36
CA ALA A 55 7.64 19.12 -10.25
C ALA A 55 7.78 20.60 -10.63
N SER A 56 8.27 20.91 -11.84
CA SER A 56 8.41 22.29 -12.31
C SER A 56 7.08 23.02 -12.42
N LYS A 57 6.02 22.36 -12.88
CA LYS A 57 4.66 22.93 -12.93
C LYS A 57 4.12 23.24 -11.53
N LEU A 58 4.42 22.42 -10.53
CA LEU A 58 4.08 22.74 -9.14
C LEU A 58 4.82 24.00 -8.66
N ILE A 59 6.13 24.09 -8.91
CA ILE A 59 6.92 25.28 -8.53
C ILE A 59 6.40 26.54 -9.22
N GLU A 60 6.05 26.45 -10.50
CA GLU A 60 5.41 27.55 -11.24
C GLU A 60 4.09 27.97 -10.58
N SER A 61 3.25 27.02 -10.22
CA SER A 61 1.98 27.29 -9.54
C SER A 61 2.18 28.02 -8.20
N ILE A 62 3.19 27.62 -7.42
CA ILE A 62 3.53 28.28 -6.15
C ILE A 62 3.99 29.74 -6.40
N LEU A 63 4.90 29.94 -7.35
CA LEU A 63 5.40 31.28 -7.70
C LEU A 63 4.28 32.21 -8.15
N LEU A 64 3.33 31.70 -8.92
CA LEU A 64 2.15 32.45 -9.39
C LEU A 64 1.09 32.64 -8.30
N GLY A 65 1.19 31.93 -7.17
CA GLY A 65 0.21 32.00 -6.08
C GLY A 65 -1.08 31.22 -6.38
N ILE A 66 -1.04 30.25 -7.28
CA ILE A 66 -2.17 29.36 -7.55
C ILE A 66 -2.40 28.50 -6.30
N PRO A 67 -3.64 28.41 -5.78
CA PRO A 67 -3.96 27.59 -4.61
C PRO A 67 -3.61 26.12 -4.82
N LEU A 68 -2.97 25.53 -3.81
CA LEU A 68 -2.64 24.10 -3.81
C LEU A 68 -3.60 23.35 -2.87
N PRO A 69 -3.93 22.09 -3.17
CA PRO A 69 -4.62 21.24 -2.22
C PRO A 69 -3.81 21.11 -0.91
N PRO A 70 -4.48 21.01 0.25
CA PRO A 70 -3.78 20.87 1.54
C PRO A 70 -2.97 19.56 1.59
N ILE A 71 -1.92 19.58 2.41
CA ILE A 71 -1.17 18.38 2.78
C ILE A 71 -1.86 17.73 3.97
N PHE A 72 -1.93 16.41 4.00
CA PHE A 72 -2.47 15.67 5.13
C PHE A 72 -1.34 14.92 5.85
N VAL A 73 -1.27 15.09 7.17
CA VAL A 73 -0.26 14.47 8.01
C VAL A 73 -0.89 13.84 9.24
N SER A 74 -0.35 12.72 9.71
CA SER A 74 -0.63 12.21 11.05
C SER A 74 0.52 12.55 11.99
N VAL A 75 0.23 12.70 13.29
CA VAL A 75 1.22 12.99 14.31
C VAL A 75 1.45 11.74 15.15
N ARG A 76 2.69 11.25 15.17
CA ARG A 76 3.10 10.10 16.00
C ARG A 76 4.42 10.38 16.70
N ASN A 77 4.45 10.16 18.00
CA ASN A 77 5.66 10.34 18.80
C ASN A 77 6.35 11.68 18.55
N GLY A 78 5.56 12.74 18.39
CA GLY A 78 6.06 14.08 18.11
C GLY A 78 6.57 14.31 16.69
N LYS A 79 6.46 13.34 15.77
CA LYS A 79 6.84 13.46 14.36
C LYS A 79 5.62 13.46 13.45
N TRP A 80 5.74 14.19 12.36
CA TRP A 80 4.71 14.25 11.33
C TRP A 80 4.96 13.19 10.25
N GLU A 81 3.99 12.33 9.99
CA GLU A 81 4.00 11.37 8.90
C GLU A 81 3.06 11.86 7.80
N VAL A 82 3.58 12.06 6.59
CA VAL A 82 2.78 12.57 5.47
C VAL A 82 1.87 11.47 4.94
N ILE A 83 0.55 11.72 5.00
CA ILE A 83 -0.49 10.81 4.49
C ILE A 83 -0.79 11.12 3.02
N ASP A 84 -1.01 12.38 2.68
CA ASP A 84 -1.16 12.85 1.30
C ASP A 84 -0.34 14.11 1.06
N GLY A 85 0.19 14.25 -0.14
CA GLY A 85 1.02 15.37 -0.56
C GLY A 85 2.52 15.09 -0.61
N VAL A 86 2.95 13.82 -0.47
CA VAL A 86 4.37 13.43 -0.58
C VAL A 86 5.00 13.95 -1.87
N GLN A 87 4.34 13.80 -3.02
CA GLN A 87 4.86 14.28 -4.30
C GLN A 87 5.07 15.79 -4.31
N ARG A 88 4.17 16.55 -3.70
CA ARG A 88 4.23 18.01 -3.59
C ARG A 88 5.38 18.45 -2.68
N ILE A 89 5.48 17.88 -1.49
CA ILE A 89 6.59 18.19 -0.56
C ILE A 89 7.93 17.78 -1.17
N SER A 90 8.02 16.59 -1.75
CA SER A 90 9.26 16.13 -2.40
C SER A 90 9.70 17.04 -3.54
N SER A 91 8.77 17.56 -4.35
CA SER A 91 9.07 18.53 -5.42
C SER A 91 9.62 19.85 -4.86
N ILE A 92 9.03 20.36 -3.78
CA ILE A 92 9.49 21.56 -3.09
C ILE A 92 10.91 21.35 -2.53
N LEU A 93 11.13 20.23 -1.86
CA LEU A 93 12.45 19.88 -1.30
C LEU A 93 13.48 19.65 -2.40
N TRP A 94 13.09 19.02 -3.51
CA TRP A 94 13.95 18.82 -4.67
C TRP A 94 14.36 20.17 -5.28
N PHE A 95 13.44 21.11 -5.41
CA PHE A 95 13.75 22.45 -5.89
C PHE A 95 14.70 23.19 -4.94
N TYR A 96 14.54 23.10 -3.64
CA TYR A 96 15.50 23.61 -2.65
C TYR A 96 16.87 22.87 -2.68
N GLY A 97 16.95 21.70 -3.31
CA GLY A 97 18.13 20.82 -3.26
C GLY A 97 18.34 20.19 -1.89
N LYS A 98 17.22 19.90 -1.19
CA LYS A 98 17.20 19.35 0.16
C LYS A 98 16.55 17.97 0.24
N LEU A 99 16.05 17.44 -0.86
CA LEU A 99 15.47 16.10 -0.91
C LEU A 99 16.56 15.04 -0.75
N SER A 100 16.43 14.17 0.25
CA SER A 100 17.32 13.03 0.49
C SER A 100 16.84 11.81 -0.30
N ASP A 101 17.12 11.79 -1.60
CA ASP A 101 16.76 10.68 -2.50
C ASP A 101 17.92 10.41 -3.45
N GLU A 102 18.30 9.13 -3.60
CA GLU A 102 19.41 8.71 -4.48
C GLU A 102 19.20 9.08 -5.95
N LYS A 103 17.95 9.07 -6.42
CA LYS A 103 17.59 9.41 -7.80
C LYS A 103 17.60 10.92 -8.07
N HIS A 104 17.44 11.74 -7.03
CA HIS A 104 17.30 13.19 -7.13
C HIS A 104 18.43 13.95 -6.44
N LYS A 105 19.65 13.44 -6.55
CA LYS A 105 20.87 14.05 -5.95
C LYS A 105 21.18 15.47 -6.43
N LYS A 106 20.77 15.80 -7.66
CA LYS A 106 20.89 17.17 -8.18
C LYS A 106 19.61 17.95 -7.92
N PRO A 107 19.70 19.23 -7.54
CA PRO A 107 18.54 20.09 -7.40
C PRO A 107 17.70 20.13 -8.68
N LEU A 108 16.38 20.30 -8.53
CA LEU A 108 15.47 20.44 -9.66
C LEU A 108 15.90 21.64 -10.52
N THR A 109 16.09 21.39 -11.80
CA THR A 109 16.20 22.41 -12.82
C THR A 109 14.83 22.57 -13.48
N LEU A 110 14.26 23.77 -13.41
CA LEU A 110 12.94 24.05 -13.94
C LEU A 110 12.89 23.80 -15.45
N ASN A 111 11.84 23.14 -15.91
CA ASN A 111 11.65 22.83 -17.33
C ASN A 111 10.15 22.83 -17.70
N ASN A 112 9.88 23.04 -18.99
CA ASN A 112 8.52 23.04 -19.56
C ASN A 112 7.51 23.92 -18.81
N LEU A 113 7.97 25.08 -18.28
CA LEU A 113 7.10 26.09 -17.70
C LEU A 113 6.26 26.75 -18.80
N GLU A 114 4.98 26.94 -18.52
CA GLU A 114 4.00 27.47 -19.50
C GLU A 114 3.88 28.99 -19.42
N ILE A 115 3.95 29.58 -18.24
CA ILE A 115 3.75 31.00 -17.97
C ILE A 115 5.09 31.67 -17.69
N LEU A 116 5.87 31.15 -16.73
CA LEU A 116 7.15 31.70 -16.32
C LEU A 116 8.31 31.12 -17.17
N LYS A 117 8.18 31.17 -18.49
CA LYS A 117 9.10 30.51 -19.46
C LYS A 117 10.56 30.90 -19.29
N GLU A 118 10.83 32.12 -18.84
CA GLU A 118 12.19 32.65 -18.62
C GLU A 118 12.92 31.97 -17.46
N LEU A 119 12.19 31.24 -16.59
CA LEU A 119 12.77 30.47 -15.50
C LEU A 119 13.20 29.05 -15.93
N ASN A 120 12.91 28.64 -17.16
CA ASN A 120 13.37 27.36 -17.68
C ASN A 120 14.91 27.28 -17.66
N GLY A 121 15.45 26.16 -17.23
CA GLY A 121 16.89 25.94 -17.08
C GLY A 121 17.46 26.50 -15.76
N LYS A 122 16.67 27.16 -14.93
CA LYS A 122 17.13 27.72 -13.64
C LYS A 122 16.88 26.73 -12.49
N THR A 123 17.82 26.74 -11.54
CA THR A 123 17.70 26.07 -10.23
C THR A 123 17.36 27.08 -9.15
N TYR A 124 16.89 26.62 -7.98
CA TYR A 124 16.64 27.49 -6.83
C TYR A 124 17.85 28.35 -6.47
N ASN A 125 19.06 27.79 -6.45
CA ASN A 125 20.27 28.52 -6.08
C ASN A 125 20.63 29.63 -7.09
N GLN A 126 20.39 29.42 -8.38
CA GLN A 126 20.58 30.44 -9.41
C GLN A 126 19.57 31.58 -9.25
N LEU A 127 18.28 31.24 -9.07
CA LEU A 127 17.23 32.23 -8.82
C LEU A 127 17.48 33.01 -7.52
N LYS A 128 17.93 32.35 -6.47
CA LYS A 128 18.27 32.99 -5.20
C LYS A 128 19.43 33.97 -5.33
N LYS A 129 20.41 33.64 -6.15
CA LYS A 129 21.54 34.54 -6.42
C LYS A 129 21.13 35.77 -7.22
N GLU A 130 20.24 35.59 -8.20
CA GLU A 130 19.79 36.65 -9.11
C GLU A 130 18.65 37.49 -8.51
N TYR A 131 17.70 36.87 -7.82
CA TYR A 131 16.41 37.45 -7.43
C TYR A 131 16.03 37.16 -5.97
N SER A 132 16.98 37.24 -5.05
CA SER A 132 16.84 36.85 -3.64
C SER A 132 15.56 37.36 -2.96
N ASN A 133 15.28 38.67 -3.07
CA ASN A 133 14.11 39.29 -2.41
C ASN A 133 12.78 38.81 -3.03
N SER A 134 12.74 38.69 -4.36
CA SER A 134 11.55 38.18 -5.06
C SER A 134 11.30 36.72 -4.75
N LEU A 135 12.35 35.89 -4.76
CA LEU A 135 12.24 34.46 -4.44
C LEU A 135 11.77 34.25 -3.01
N PHE A 136 12.31 35.02 -2.05
CA PHE A 136 11.84 35.01 -0.67
C PHE A 136 10.34 35.35 -0.58
N LYS A 137 9.91 36.44 -1.23
CA LYS A 137 8.52 36.91 -1.18
C LYS A 137 7.55 35.96 -1.89
N PHE A 138 7.92 35.45 -3.07
CA PHE A 138 7.00 34.67 -3.91
C PHE A 138 7.13 33.16 -3.75
N PHE A 139 8.14 32.68 -3.02
CA PHE A 139 8.36 31.26 -2.79
C PHE A 139 8.59 30.92 -1.31
N ASP A 140 9.67 31.39 -0.70
CA ASP A 140 10.10 30.92 0.64
C ASP A 140 9.06 31.14 1.74
N ILE A 141 8.35 32.26 1.74
CA ILE A 141 7.31 32.59 2.73
C ILE A 141 5.89 32.24 2.27
N LYS A 142 5.73 31.67 1.06
CA LYS A 142 4.44 31.16 0.65
C LYS A 142 4.00 30.06 1.61
N ARG A 143 2.71 30.06 1.92
CA ARG A 143 2.14 29.09 2.85
C ARG A 143 1.49 27.95 2.11
N ILE A 144 1.60 26.78 2.71
CA ILE A 144 0.88 25.60 2.34
C ILE A 144 0.01 25.18 3.53
N ASP A 145 -1.22 24.78 3.24
CA ASP A 145 -2.14 24.33 4.27
C ASP A 145 -1.87 22.86 4.63
N ILE A 146 -1.78 22.61 5.91
CA ILE A 146 -1.55 21.29 6.50
C ILE A 146 -2.80 20.92 7.30
N ASN A 147 -3.35 19.77 7.04
CA ASN A 147 -4.39 19.15 7.85
C ASN A 147 -3.74 18.09 8.74
N LEU A 148 -3.69 18.38 10.03
CA LEU A 148 -3.22 17.44 11.05
C LEU A 148 -4.36 16.49 11.37
N LEU A 149 -4.11 15.20 11.23
CA LEU A 149 -5.07 14.15 11.50
C LEU A 149 -4.61 13.37 12.74
N VAL A 150 -5.44 13.39 13.76
CA VAL A 150 -5.24 12.55 14.94
C VAL A 150 -6.35 11.51 14.93
N SER A 151 -5.98 10.25 14.79
CA SER A 151 -6.90 9.13 14.83
C SER A 151 -6.69 8.30 16.09
N GLU A 152 -7.78 7.78 16.65
CA GLU A 152 -7.73 6.97 17.88
C GLU A 152 -6.98 5.64 17.68
N ASN A 153 -7.04 5.09 16.47
CA ASN A 153 -6.45 3.78 16.17
C ASN A 153 -6.04 3.65 14.70
N VAL A 154 -5.30 2.58 14.41
CA VAL A 154 -4.73 2.29 13.07
C VAL A 154 -5.83 2.14 12.00
N GLU A 155 -6.99 1.56 12.34
CA GLU A 155 -8.07 1.38 11.36
C GLU A 155 -8.73 2.69 10.96
N SER A 156 -8.88 3.61 11.90
CA SER A 156 -9.40 4.96 11.63
C SER A 156 -8.41 5.71 10.74
N GLU A 157 -7.11 5.62 11.02
CA GLU A 157 -6.05 6.20 10.20
C GLU A 157 -6.03 5.60 8.79
N TYR A 158 -6.12 4.27 8.68
CA TYR A 158 -6.22 3.55 7.41
C TYR A 158 -7.46 3.98 6.60
N THR A 159 -8.62 4.08 7.25
CA THR A 159 -9.87 4.49 6.59
C THR A 159 -9.74 5.91 6.01
N LEU A 160 -9.11 6.79 6.76
CA LEU A 160 -8.87 8.17 6.37
C LEU A 160 -7.88 8.26 5.21
N PHE A 161 -6.77 7.52 5.30
CA PHE A 161 -5.76 7.40 4.26
C PHE A 161 -6.37 6.88 2.94
N ASN A 162 -7.19 5.84 2.99
CA ASN A 162 -7.87 5.30 1.82
C ASN A 162 -8.82 6.31 1.17
N ARG A 163 -9.58 7.09 1.97
CA ARG A 163 -10.50 8.11 1.46
C ARG A 163 -9.79 9.31 0.84
N LEU A 164 -8.70 9.78 1.44
CA LEU A 164 -7.94 10.93 0.95
C LEU A 164 -7.21 10.60 -0.37
N ASN A 165 -6.80 9.36 -0.55
CA ASN A 165 -6.06 8.92 -1.72
C ASN A 165 -6.89 8.85 -3.02
N THR A 166 -8.19 9.18 -2.97
CA THR A 166 -9.08 9.12 -4.14
C THR A 166 -9.00 10.34 -5.08
N GLY A 167 -8.18 11.35 -4.76
CA GLY A 167 -8.20 12.67 -5.43
C GLY A 167 -6.98 13.05 -6.28
N GLY A 168 -6.02 12.13 -6.54
CA GLY A 168 -4.78 12.47 -7.27
C GLY A 168 -4.18 11.29 -8.04
N ILE A 169 -2.84 11.18 -8.10
CA ILE A 169 -2.19 9.92 -8.51
C ILE A 169 -2.40 8.94 -7.36
N SER A 170 -3.46 8.17 -7.46
CA SER A 170 -3.90 7.26 -6.41
C SER A 170 -2.87 6.17 -6.14
N LEU A 171 -2.63 5.86 -4.88
CA LEU A 171 -1.94 4.66 -4.47
C LEU A 171 -2.74 3.43 -4.90
N SER A 172 -2.07 2.35 -5.22
CA SER A 172 -2.73 1.07 -5.44
C SER A 172 -3.31 0.54 -4.12
N ALA A 173 -4.30 -0.34 -4.20
CA ALA A 173 -4.86 -1.00 -3.02
C ALA A 173 -3.76 -1.68 -2.18
N GLN A 174 -2.74 -2.24 -2.85
CA GLN A 174 -1.61 -2.87 -2.15
C GLN A 174 -0.72 -1.87 -1.43
N GLU A 175 -0.48 -0.69 -1.99
CA GLU A 175 0.27 0.36 -1.30
C GLU A 175 -0.44 0.85 -0.04
N ILE A 176 -1.77 0.95 -0.09
CA ILE A 176 -2.62 1.28 1.07
C ILE A 176 -2.58 0.14 2.11
N ARG A 177 -2.59 -1.12 1.66
CA ARG A 177 -2.47 -2.29 2.54
C ARG A 177 -1.09 -2.38 3.20
N ASN A 178 -0.04 -2.01 2.48
CA ASN A 178 1.31 -1.92 3.03
C ASN A 178 1.38 -0.94 4.22
N PHE A 179 0.65 0.18 4.13
CA PHE A 179 0.48 1.07 5.28
C PHE A 179 -0.14 0.35 6.48
N LEU A 180 -1.27 -0.31 6.29
CA LEU A 180 -1.97 -1.03 7.35
C LEU A 180 -1.06 -2.07 8.02
N ILE A 181 -0.37 -2.89 7.23
CA ILE A 181 0.53 -3.94 7.73
C ILE A 181 1.69 -3.33 8.51
N SER A 182 2.36 -2.32 7.98
CA SER A 182 3.50 -1.68 8.64
C SER A 182 3.13 -1.02 9.98
N LYS A 183 1.87 -0.64 10.15
CA LYS A 183 1.37 -0.06 11.40
C LYS A 183 0.95 -1.10 12.42
N LEU A 184 0.47 -2.26 11.98
CA LEU A 184 0.06 -3.36 12.83
C LEU A 184 1.25 -4.25 13.22
N ASP A 185 2.12 -4.54 12.26
CA ASP A 185 3.30 -5.38 12.42
C ASP A 185 4.39 -4.97 11.43
N ASN A 186 5.32 -4.12 11.90
CA ASN A 186 6.39 -3.61 11.05
C ASN A 186 7.44 -4.67 10.70
N GLU A 187 7.67 -5.64 11.56
CA GLU A 187 8.64 -6.73 11.33
C GLU A 187 8.13 -7.60 10.17
N PHE A 188 6.90 -8.03 10.22
CA PHE A 188 6.27 -8.79 9.14
C PHE A 188 6.23 -8.01 7.81
N TYR A 189 6.00 -6.70 7.87
CA TYR A 189 6.07 -5.85 6.67
C TYR A 189 7.45 -5.84 6.03
N GLU A 190 8.53 -5.67 6.80
CA GLU A 190 9.91 -5.67 6.28
C GLU A 190 10.32 -7.06 5.76
N GLU A 191 9.83 -8.14 6.37
CA GLU A 191 10.01 -9.50 5.85
C GLU A 191 9.35 -9.67 4.47
N ILE A 192 8.10 -9.24 4.30
CA ILE A 192 7.40 -9.26 2.99
C ILE A 192 8.20 -8.48 1.95
N LYS A 193 8.63 -7.27 2.30
CA LYS A 193 9.36 -6.36 1.42
C LYS A 193 10.69 -6.97 0.94
N THR A 194 11.38 -7.66 1.82
CA THR A 194 12.63 -8.34 1.49
C THR A 194 12.36 -9.58 0.64
N PHE A 195 11.39 -10.41 1.02
CA PHE A 195 11.11 -11.67 0.37
C PHE A 195 10.56 -11.50 -1.06
N LYS A 196 9.68 -10.52 -1.31
CA LYS A 196 9.10 -10.31 -2.66
C LYS A 196 10.14 -10.08 -3.75
N ASP A 197 11.32 -9.57 -3.37
CA ASP A 197 12.42 -9.28 -4.29
C ASP A 197 13.45 -10.41 -4.38
N SER A 198 13.29 -11.49 -3.61
CA SER A 198 14.12 -12.68 -3.68
C SER A 198 13.92 -13.44 -5.01
N ASP A 199 14.95 -14.18 -5.43
CA ASP A 199 14.86 -15.01 -6.64
C ASP A 199 13.83 -16.11 -6.50
N LEU A 200 13.70 -16.71 -5.31
CA LEU A 200 12.67 -17.70 -5.02
C LEU A 200 11.27 -17.14 -5.28
N CYS A 201 10.95 -15.99 -4.71
CA CYS A 201 9.65 -15.35 -4.89
C CYS A 201 9.40 -15.00 -6.36
N LYS A 202 10.39 -14.44 -7.06
CA LYS A 202 10.29 -14.09 -8.50
C LYS A 202 10.03 -15.29 -9.39
N ASN A 203 10.65 -16.43 -9.09
CA ASN A 203 10.49 -17.65 -9.85
C ASN A 203 9.12 -18.30 -9.62
N VAL A 204 8.62 -18.29 -8.40
CA VAL A 204 7.32 -18.85 -8.04
C VAL A 204 6.16 -17.92 -8.48
N LEU A 205 6.30 -16.62 -8.23
CA LEU A 205 5.28 -15.61 -8.57
C LEU A 205 5.66 -14.85 -9.85
N THR A 206 5.53 -15.53 -10.99
CA THR A 206 5.79 -14.94 -12.31
C THR A 206 4.61 -14.10 -12.78
N VAL A 207 4.60 -12.84 -12.40
CA VAL A 207 3.56 -11.84 -12.70
C VAL A 207 4.02 -10.87 -13.79
N SER A 208 3.08 -10.17 -14.44
CA SER A 208 3.38 -9.21 -15.51
C SER A 208 4.03 -7.92 -14.98
N ASP A 209 4.71 -7.16 -15.86
CA ASP A 209 5.32 -5.87 -15.50
C ASP A 209 4.33 -4.87 -14.88
N LYS A 210 3.10 -4.83 -15.39
CA LYS A 210 2.02 -4.04 -14.79
C LYS A 210 1.75 -4.49 -13.35
N GLN A 211 1.62 -5.78 -13.09
CA GLN A 211 1.40 -6.33 -11.76
C GLN A 211 2.61 -6.09 -10.83
N ILE A 212 3.84 -6.13 -11.37
CA ILE A 212 5.04 -5.74 -10.61
C ILE A 212 4.94 -4.26 -10.20
N SER A 213 4.51 -3.40 -11.12
CA SER A 213 4.35 -1.97 -10.83
C SER A 213 3.25 -1.67 -9.81
N GLU A 214 2.28 -2.56 -9.62
CA GLU A 214 1.20 -2.49 -8.64
C GLU A 214 1.53 -3.22 -7.32
N ASP A 215 2.76 -3.72 -7.17
CA ASP A 215 3.23 -4.48 -6.00
C ASP A 215 2.45 -5.79 -5.73
N TYR A 216 1.99 -6.44 -6.80
CA TYR A 216 1.12 -7.62 -6.72
C TYR A 216 1.78 -8.85 -6.07
N ARG A 217 3.14 -8.96 -6.07
CA ARG A 217 3.83 -10.03 -5.33
C ARG A 217 3.59 -9.93 -3.84
N SER A 218 3.63 -8.72 -3.28
CA SER A 218 3.27 -8.50 -1.86
C SER A 218 1.84 -8.93 -1.57
N GLU A 219 0.88 -8.63 -2.47
CA GLU A 219 -0.51 -9.07 -2.32
C GLU A 219 -0.62 -10.60 -2.28
N LEU A 220 0.10 -11.31 -3.14
CA LEU A 220 0.09 -12.78 -3.18
C LEU A 220 0.75 -13.39 -1.92
N ILE A 221 1.79 -12.79 -1.39
CA ILE A 221 2.40 -13.19 -0.12
C ILE A 221 1.39 -13.03 1.03
N ILE A 222 0.63 -11.93 1.03
CA ILE A 222 -0.45 -11.69 2.01
C ILE A 222 -1.56 -12.74 1.87
N TYR A 223 -1.93 -13.14 0.65
CA TYR A 223 -2.86 -14.24 0.44
C TYR A 223 -2.36 -15.53 1.09
N ALA A 224 -1.08 -15.87 0.89
CA ALA A 224 -0.49 -17.03 1.54
C ALA A 224 -0.55 -16.90 3.09
N SER A 225 -0.24 -15.72 3.63
CA SER A 225 -0.32 -15.48 5.08
C SER A 225 -1.75 -15.68 5.61
N ILE A 226 -2.77 -15.21 4.92
CA ILE A 226 -4.18 -15.46 5.31
C ILE A 226 -4.49 -16.96 5.24
N ILE A 227 -4.04 -17.64 4.19
CA ILE A 227 -4.32 -19.07 3.96
C ILE A 227 -3.69 -19.95 5.03
N ILE A 228 -2.43 -19.73 5.41
CA ILE A 228 -1.76 -20.54 6.44
C ILE A 228 -2.37 -20.37 7.83
N ASN A 229 -3.14 -19.30 8.04
CA ASN A 229 -3.85 -19.03 9.29
C ASN A 229 -5.28 -19.59 9.35
N ASN A 230 -5.72 -20.34 8.33
CA ASN A 230 -7.08 -20.88 8.28
C ASN A 230 -7.45 -21.79 9.46
N ASP A 231 -6.49 -22.58 9.93
CA ASP A 231 -6.69 -23.59 10.99
C ASP A 231 -6.33 -23.07 12.38
N ILE A 232 -5.74 -21.89 12.47
CA ILE A 232 -5.36 -21.27 13.74
C ILE A 232 -6.62 -20.87 14.51
N ASP A 233 -6.61 -21.17 15.80
CA ASP A 233 -7.68 -20.77 16.73
C ASP A 233 -7.50 -19.31 17.16
N PHE A 234 -8.37 -18.46 16.67
CA PHE A 234 -8.48 -17.06 17.05
C PHE A 234 -9.57 -16.92 18.09
N GLU A 235 -9.23 -17.03 19.36
CA GLU A 235 -10.15 -16.86 20.51
C GLU A 235 -11.43 -17.70 20.42
N GLY A 236 -11.28 -19.00 20.14
CA GLY A 236 -12.40 -19.96 20.07
C GLY A 236 -13.06 -20.09 18.71
N LYS A 237 -12.51 -19.44 17.66
CA LYS A 237 -12.96 -19.61 16.27
C LYS A 237 -11.76 -19.87 15.36
N LYS A 238 -11.90 -20.80 14.44
CA LYS A 238 -10.87 -21.00 13.41
C LYS A 238 -10.79 -19.81 12.47
N GLY A 239 -9.58 -19.49 11.99
CA GLY A 239 -9.35 -18.39 11.07
C GLY A 239 -10.28 -18.41 9.85
N ILE A 240 -10.52 -19.60 9.27
CA ILE A 240 -11.46 -19.74 8.13
C ILE A 240 -12.89 -19.30 8.48
N GLU A 241 -13.36 -19.50 9.71
CA GLU A 241 -14.70 -19.07 10.13
C GLU A 241 -14.80 -17.55 10.21
N ILE A 242 -13.73 -16.91 10.69
CA ILE A 242 -13.61 -15.44 10.71
C ILE A 242 -13.61 -14.91 9.29
N PHE A 243 -12.78 -15.45 8.40
CA PHE A 243 -12.69 -15.02 7.01
C PHE A 243 -14.03 -15.22 6.26
N LYS A 244 -14.73 -16.32 6.51
CA LYS A 244 -16.08 -16.53 5.98
C LYS A 244 -17.11 -15.52 6.52
N ASN A 245 -17.01 -15.13 7.78
CA ASN A 245 -17.90 -14.11 8.34
C ASN A 245 -17.63 -12.73 7.72
N VAL A 246 -16.36 -12.37 7.49
CA VAL A 246 -15.99 -11.18 6.73
C VAL A 246 -16.56 -11.23 5.30
N ALA A 247 -16.46 -12.39 4.64
CA ALA A 247 -16.97 -12.60 3.28
C ALA A 247 -18.49 -12.50 3.13
N LYS A 248 -19.26 -12.72 4.19
CA LYS A 248 -20.75 -12.59 4.18
C LYS A 248 -21.23 -11.17 3.90
N ASN A 249 -20.39 -10.17 4.03
CA ASN A 249 -20.74 -8.80 3.68
C ASN A 249 -20.67 -8.63 2.15
N ASN A 250 -21.81 -8.75 1.49
CA ASN A 250 -21.96 -8.72 0.03
C ASN A 250 -21.54 -7.39 -0.64
N TYR A 251 -21.28 -6.34 0.15
CA TYR A 251 -20.84 -5.03 -0.34
C TYR A 251 -19.33 -4.82 -0.25
N LEU A 252 -18.56 -5.83 0.21
CA LEU A 252 -17.11 -5.72 0.29
C LEU A 252 -16.47 -5.86 -1.09
N SER A 253 -15.61 -4.92 -1.43
CA SER A 253 -14.64 -5.12 -2.50
C SER A 253 -13.62 -6.20 -2.11
N ARG A 254 -12.95 -6.79 -3.12
CA ARG A 254 -11.84 -7.73 -2.89
C ARG A 254 -10.79 -7.13 -1.96
N ASP A 255 -10.39 -5.91 -2.23
CA ASP A 255 -9.31 -5.25 -1.49
C ASP A 255 -9.70 -5.07 -0.01
N ARG A 256 -10.92 -4.62 0.24
CA ARG A 256 -11.41 -4.47 1.62
C ARG A 256 -11.54 -5.80 2.36
N PHE A 257 -11.93 -6.86 1.65
CA PHE A 257 -11.96 -8.21 2.21
C PHE A 257 -10.57 -8.67 2.67
N ILE A 258 -9.56 -8.52 1.81
CA ILE A 258 -8.18 -8.90 2.14
C ILE A 258 -7.62 -8.06 3.28
N ASP A 259 -7.91 -6.75 3.31
CA ASP A 259 -7.49 -5.86 4.39
C ASP A 259 -8.06 -6.28 5.74
N LEU A 260 -9.34 -6.65 5.79
CA LEU A 260 -9.97 -7.13 7.01
C LEU A 260 -9.37 -8.48 7.45
N CYS A 261 -9.21 -9.43 6.53
CA CYS A 261 -8.62 -10.73 6.85
C CYS A 261 -7.18 -10.63 7.38
N ILE A 262 -6.33 -9.82 6.74
CA ILE A 262 -4.96 -9.65 7.23
C ILE A 262 -4.92 -8.89 8.56
N THR A 263 -5.84 -7.95 8.80
CA THR A 263 -5.96 -7.27 10.08
C THR A 263 -6.26 -8.26 11.21
N GLU A 264 -7.18 -9.20 11.01
CA GLU A 264 -7.49 -10.25 12.00
C GLU A 264 -6.25 -11.13 12.27
N VAL A 265 -5.48 -11.48 11.23
CA VAL A 265 -4.23 -12.23 11.39
C VAL A 265 -3.23 -11.44 12.23
N LEU A 266 -2.97 -10.18 11.87
CA LEU A 266 -1.93 -9.37 12.51
C LEU A 266 -2.25 -8.99 13.95
N LYS A 267 -3.53 -8.88 14.32
CA LYS A 267 -3.97 -8.60 15.68
C LYS A 267 -3.93 -9.81 16.61
N ASN A 268 -3.86 -11.01 16.07
CA ASN A 268 -3.91 -12.23 16.86
C ASN A 268 -2.52 -12.73 17.23
N ASP A 269 -2.26 -12.90 18.52
CA ASP A 269 -0.96 -13.36 19.02
C ASP A 269 -0.64 -14.82 18.69
N LYS A 270 -1.66 -15.65 18.41
CA LYS A 270 -1.48 -17.04 18.00
C LYS A 270 -1.24 -17.20 16.50
N ALA A 271 -1.43 -16.15 15.71
CA ALA A 271 -1.28 -16.22 14.27
C ALA A 271 0.17 -16.44 13.85
N ILE A 272 0.35 -17.15 12.75
CA ILE A 272 1.64 -17.31 12.08
C ILE A 272 1.90 -16.02 11.28
N LYS A 273 2.82 -15.19 11.78
CA LYS A 273 3.14 -13.86 11.20
C LYS A 273 4.53 -13.82 10.58
N ASN A 274 5.22 -14.95 10.44
CA ASN A 274 6.55 -14.99 9.86
C ASN A 274 6.52 -15.45 8.40
N ILE A 275 7.47 -14.95 7.63
CA ILE A 275 7.59 -15.28 6.22
C ILE A 275 8.17 -16.69 6.00
N GLN A 276 8.84 -17.28 7.00
CA GLN A 276 9.52 -18.55 6.85
C GLN A 276 8.58 -19.70 6.46
N SER A 277 7.37 -19.72 7.01
CA SER A 277 6.34 -20.70 6.64
C SER A 277 5.97 -20.60 5.16
N ILE A 278 5.89 -19.38 4.63
CA ILE A 278 5.59 -19.13 3.21
C ILE A 278 6.80 -19.50 2.33
N MET A 279 8.01 -19.17 2.78
CA MET A 279 9.25 -19.55 2.08
C MET A 279 9.35 -21.05 1.90
N ASN A 280 9.11 -21.83 2.97
CA ASN A 280 9.15 -23.30 2.92
C ASN A 280 8.17 -23.86 1.88
N LEU A 281 6.94 -23.32 1.80
CA LEU A 281 5.98 -23.69 0.77
C LEU A 281 6.51 -23.37 -0.64
N PHE A 282 7.08 -22.19 -0.83
CA PHE A 282 7.62 -21.74 -2.12
C PHE A 282 8.83 -22.58 -2.56
N GLU A 283 9.69 -22.98 -1.63
CA GLU A 283 10.81 -23.89 -1.93
C GLU A 283 10.35 -25.26 -2.47
N ILE A 284 9.31 -25.85 -1.84
CA ILE A 284 8.73 -27.09 -2.30
C ILE A 284 8.10 -26.91 -3.68
N ILE A 285 7.34 -25.83 -3.89
CA ILE A 285 6.70 -25.52 -5.17
C ILE A 285 7.76 -25.34 -6.26
N HIS A 286 8.79 -24.53 -5.99
CA HIS A 286 9.86 -24.26 -6.96
C HIS A 286 10.67 -25.51 -7.33
N ARG A 287 10.91 -26.39 -6.37
CA ARG A 287 11.63 -27.66 -6.59
C ARG A 287 10.85 -28.59 -7.52
N GLN A 288 9.52 -28.66 -7.37
CA GLN A 288 8.69 -29.60 -8.14
C GLN A 288 8.16 -29.00 -9.46
N VAL A 289 7.93 -27.67 -9.49
CA VAL A 289 7.44 -26.95 -10.66
C VAL A 289 8.26 -25.64 -10.82
N PRO A 290 9.48 -25.75 -11.37
CA PRO A 290 10.43 -24.64 -11.38
C PRO A 290 10.07 -23.50 -12.32
N ILE A 291 9.17 -23.72 -13.29
CA ILE A 291 8.82 -22.73 -14.32
C ILE A 291 7.33 -22.41 -14.25
N LYS A 292 7.01 -21.16 -13.89
CA LYS A 292 5.65 -20.60 -13.91
C LYS A 292 4.59 -21.52 -13.29
N PRO A 293 4.73 -21.95 -12.03
CA PRO A 293 3.89 -22.97 -11.42
C PRO A 293 2.39 -22.63 -11.47
N PHE A 294 2.03 -21.37 -11.45
CA PHE A 294 0.64 -20.91 -11.43
C PHE A 294 0.16 -20.32 -12.77
N ALA A 295 0.77 -20.76 -13.88
CA ALA A 295 0.34 -20.28 -15.20
C ALA A 295 -0.97 -20.95 -15.65
N ASN A 296 -1.90 -20.15 -16.13
CA ASN A 296 -3.03 -20.59 -16.95
C ASN A 296 -2.85 -19.99 -18.34
N GLY A 297 -2.35 -20.78 -19.28
CA GLY A 297 -1.84 -20.27 -20.55
C GLY A 297 -0.66 -19.33 -20.33
N ARG A 298 -0.77 -18.07 -20.79
CA ARG A 298 0.29 -17.05 -20.63
C ARG A 298 0.17 -16.20 -19.36
N LYS A 299 -0.90 -16.34 -18.58
CA LYS A 299 -1.21 -15.48 -17.44
C LYS A 299 -1.08 -16.21 -16.11
N PHE A 300 -0.69 -15.50 -15.06
CA PHE A 300 -0.74 -15.97 -13.69
C PHE A 300 -2.21 -16.19 -13.27
N SER A 301 -2.50 -17.34 -12.62
CA SER A 301 -3.83 -17.68 -12.09
C SER A 301 -3.86 -17.52 -10.57
N PRO A 302 -4.43 -16.44 -10.03
CA PRO A 302 -4.57 -16.26 -8.58
C PRO A 302 -5.41 -17.35 -7.93
N PHE A 303 -6.43 -17.84 -8.62
CA PHE A 303 -7.31 -18.88 -8.10
C PHE A 303 -6.61 -20.22 -7.94
N LEU A 304 -5.80 -20.62 -8.94
CA LEU A 304 -4.95 -21.82 -8.83
C LEU A 304 -3.94 -21.66 -7.69
N TYR A 305 -3.32 -20.49 -7.56
CA TYR A 305 -2.39 -20.17 -6.47
C TYR A 305 -3.04 -20.39 -5.11
N ILE A 306 -4.24 -19.84 -4.87
CA ILE A 306 -4.98 -19.98 -3.60
C ILE A 306 -5.24 -21.46 -3.29
N CYS A 307 -5.73 -22.23 -4.28
CA CYS A 307 -6.01 -23.66 -4.10
C CYS A 307 -4.73 -24.44 -3.74
N VAL A 308 -3.64 -24.21 -4.47
CA VAL A 308 -2.37 -24.91 -4.26
C VAL A 308 -1.73 -24.55 -2.92
N ILE A 309 -1.67 -23.28 -2.54
CA ILE A 309 -1.14 -22.88 -1.23
C ILE A 309 -1.95 -23.50 -0.09
N SER A 310 -3.28 -23.53 -0.23
CA SER A 310 -4.16 -24.13 0.77
C SER A 310 -3.96 -25.65 0.89
N PHE A 311 -3.80 -26.37 -0.23
CA PHE A 311 -3.47 -27.79 -0.24
C PHE A 311 -2.11 -28.04 0.42
N MET A 312 -1.07 -27.35 -0.04
CA MET A 312 0.30 -27.52 0.42
C MET A 312 0.44 -27.23 1.93
N HIS A 313 -0.25 -26.21 2.44
CA HIS A 313 -0.22 -25.90 3.87
C HIS A 313 -0.80 -27.06 4.70
N LYS A 314 -1.90 -27.67 4.26
CA LYS A 314 -2.53 -28.80 4.97
C LYS A 314 -1.69 -30.07 4.93
N HIS A 315 -0.96 -30.31 3.84
CA HIS A 315 -0.24 -31.56 3.55
C HIS A 315 1.28 -31.40 3.54
N ILE A 316 1.82 -30.39 4.19
CA ILE A 316 3.26 -30.00 4.11
C ILE A 316 4.21 -31.12 4.52
N SER A 317 3.78 -32.04 5.38
CA SER A 317 4.57 -33.19 5.87
C SER A 317 4.49 -34.44 4.99
N GLU A 318 3.68 -34.43 3.94
CA GLU A 318 3.46 -35.57 3.06
C GLU A 318 4.41 -35.55 1.85
N ASN A 319 4.68 -36.71 1.29
CA ASN A 319 5.44 -36.81 0.03
C ASN A 319 4.49 -36.53 -1.15
N ILE A 320 4.39 -35.26 -1.55
CA ILE A 320 3.42 -34.76 -2.50
C ILE A 320 4.00 -34.76 -3.92
N ASN A 321 3.25 -35.26 -4.90
CA ASN A 321 3.46 -34.98 -6.31
C ASN A 321 2.66 -33.75 -6.72
N LEU A 322 3.27 -32.59 -6.63
CA LEU A 322 2.57 -31.32 -6.87
C LEU A 322 1.99 -31.16 -8.29
N PRO A 323 2.66 -31.56 -9.38
CA PRO A 323 2.08 -31.57 -10.73
C PRO A 323 0.77 -32.35 -10.81
N GLU A 324 0.69 -33.49 -10.17
CA GLU A 324 -0.53 -34.31 -10.14
C GLU A 324 -1.65 -33.64 -9.34
N VAL A 325 -1.32 -33.07 -8.18
CA VAL A 325 -2.27 -32.31 -7.37
C VAL A 325 -2.82 -31.11 -8.14
N MET A 326 -1.97 -30.37 -8.83
CA MET A 326 -2.41 -29.24 -9.65
C MET A 326 -3.36 -29.66 -10.76
N ASN A 327 -3.08 -30.80 -11.41
CA ASN A 327 -3.99 -31.38 -12.42
C ASN A 327 -5.34 -31.79 -11.81
N ARG A 328 -5.34 -32.41 -10.62
CA ARG A 328 -6.57 -32.75 -9.89
C ARG A 328 -7.38 -31.48 -9.54
N ILE A 329 -6.72 -30.44 -9.04
CA ILE A 329 -7.37 -29.15 -8.75
C ILE A 329 -8.03 -28.59 -10.00
N GLN A 330 -7.31 -28.52 -11.13
CA GLN A 330 -7.81 -27.93 -12.36
C GLN A 330 -8.97 -28.71 -12.99
N ASN A 331 -9.06 -30.02 -12.75
CA ASN A 331 -10.14 -30.89 -13.20
C ASN A 331 -11.29 -31.04 -12.19
N ASP A 332 -11.22 -30.40 -11.00
CA ASP A 332 -12.31 -30.41 -10.03
C ASP A 332 -13.48 -29.54 -10.54
N GLU A 333 -14.69 -30.08 -10.50
CA GLU A 333 -15.89 -29.38 -10.98
C GLU A 333 -16.12 -28.05 -10.27
N ARG A 334 -15.79 -27.97 -8.96
CA ARG A 334 -15.93 -26.75 -8.15
C ARG A 334 -14.95 -25.69 -8.64
N TYR A 335 -13.71 -26.11 -8.97
CA TYR A 335 -12.69 -25.22 -9.55
C TYR A 335 -13.14 -24.70 -10.92
N MET A 336 -13.58 -25.58 -11.82
CA MET A 336 -14.03 -25.22 -13.17
C MET A 336 -15.20 -24.24 -13.14
N LYS A 337 -16.18 -24.44 -12.23
CA LYS A 337 -17.33 -23.52 -12.06
C LYS A 337 -16.90 -22.13 -11.59
N LYS A 338 -15.90 -22.02 -10.72
CA LYS A 338 -15.46 -20.77 -10.11
C LYS A 338 -14.33 -20.06 -10.88
N ALA A 339 -13.57 -20.79 -11.70
CA ALA A 339 -12.49 -20.22 -12.53
C ALA A 339 -13.01 -19.36 -13.69
N ASN A 340 -14.31 -19.46 -14.03
CA ASN A 340 -14.92 -18.70 -15.11
C ASN A 340 -15.01 -17.18 -14.82
N ARG A 341 -14.92 -16.36 -15.88
CA ARG A 341 -15.07 -14.89 -15.79
C ARG A 341 -16.44 -14.54 -15.21
N GLY A 342 -16.44 -13.62 -14.22
CA GLY A 342 -17.67 -13.09 -13.59
C GLY A 342 -17.96 -13.64 -12.20
N SER A 343 -17.18 -14.60 -11.69
CA SER A 343 -17.29 -15.01 -10.28
C SER A 343 -16.82 -13.91 -9.32
N ASN A 344 -17.52 -13.74 -8.21
CA ASN A 344 -17.10 -12.82 -7.14
C ASN A 344 -15.73 -13.25 -6.61
N VAL A 345 -14.77 -12.32 -6.60
CA VAL A 345 -13.38 -12.60 -6.23
C VAL A 345 -13.25 -13.00 -4.76
N VAL A 346 -14.09 -12.45 -3.87
CA VAL A 346 -14.14 -12.84 -2.46
C VAL A 346 -14.60 -14.30 -2.32
N ASP A 347 -15.63 -14.66 -3.06
CA ASP A 347 -16.12 -16.04 -3.13
C ASP A 347 -15.08 -17.00 -3.74
N GLN A 348 -14.34 -16.56 -4.76
CA GLN A 348 -13.22 -17.32 -5.29
C GLN A 348 -12.12 -17.56 -4.24
N PHE A 349 -11.81 -16.55 -3.42
CA PHE A 349 -10.80 -16.69 -2.37
C PHE A 349 -11.19 -17.77 -1.35
N ILE A 350 -12.41 -17.69 -0.80
CA ILE A 350 -12.93 -18.68 0.16
C ILE A 350 -13.05 -20.06 -0.48
N SER A 351 -13.65 -20.14 -1.69
CA SER A 351 -13.81 -21.41 -2.41
C SER A 351 -12.47 -22.05 -2.75
N GLY A 352 -11.46 -21.24 -3.11
CA GLY A 352 -10.12 -21.74 -3.41
C GLY A 352 -9.46 -22.39 -2.20
N ILE A 353 -9.63 -21.79 -1.01
CA ILE A 353 -9.18 -22.40 0.24
C ILE A 353 -9.87 -23.76 0.48
N GLU A 354 -11.19 -23.81 0.33
CA GLU A 354 -11.98 -25.02 0.55
C GLU A 354 -11.64 -26.13 -0.46
N ILE A 355 -11.47 -25.78 -1.73
CA ILE A 355 -11.08 -26.74 -2.78
C ILE A 355 -9.70 -27.31 -2.46
N GLY A 356 -8.71 -26.45 -2.20
CA GLY A 356 -7.37 -26.92 -1.91
C GLY A 356 -7.31 -27.85 -0.70
N ARG A 357 -8.10 -27.59 0.34
CA ARG A 357 -8.15 -28.44 1.55
C ARG A 357 -8.84 -29.78 1.36
N ASN A 358 -9.69 -29.93 0.35
CA ASN A 358 -10.54 -31.11 0.15
C ASN A 358 -10.18 -31.94 -1.10
N ILE A 359 -9.04 -31.64 -1.71
CA ILE A 359 -8.42 -32.44 -2.78
C ILE A 359 -7.49 -33.50 -2.17
#